data_51f6521cdff7a8851c8c41ebf3d08550
#
_entry.id   51f6521cdff7a8851c8c41ebf3d08550
#
_cell.length_a   1.000
_cell.length_b   1.000
_cell.length_c   1.000
_cell.angle_alpha   90.00
_cell.angle_beta   90.00
_cell.angle_gamma   90.00
#
_symmetry.space_group_name_H-M   'P 1'
#
loop_
_entity.id
_entity.type
_entity.pdbx_description
1 polymer ?
#
loop_
_entity_poly.entity_id
_entity_poly.type
_entity_poly.pdbx_seq_one_letter_code
_entity_poly.pdbx_strand_id
1 'polypeptide(L)'
;MKKKLLFMLIFMFEVSLSAQSIYQHSIGGIGCTMWGVSYKTFLSDHVALSLDFGNQFVQTGGEDWPQVDVYSIELNPNLMYEFSSNSRLHSLIGAGVTLGYNWEMGIWHIWYSGGTRDDYKYLGNGMKAGANVIAGLEYLFKIPLAVQLDFRPGYGVFIKNNVRWHHFDWNVCLSVRYVL
;
A
#
# COMPACT_ATOMS: atom_id res chain seq x y z
N MET A 1 11.72 -21.04 25.25
CA MET A 1 11.02 -19.94 24.52
C MET A 1 10.56 -20.34 23.12
N LYS A 2 11.38 -20.96 22.26
CA LYS A 2 11.02 -21.32 20.87
C LYS A 2 9.78 -22.25 20.75
N LYS A 3 9.60 -23.21 21.68
CA LYS A 3 8.45 -24.14 21.68
C LYS A 3 7.11 -23.43 22.02
N LYS A 4 7.11 -22.39 22.88
CA LYS A 4 5.91 -21.62 23.22
C LYS A 4 5.47 -20.72 22.07
N LEU A 5 6.42 -20.17 21.32
CA LEU A 5 6.12 -19.37 20.13
C LEU A 5 5.51 -20.21 19.01
N LEU A 6 6.05 -21.43 18.80
CA LEU A 6 5.52 -22.38 17.82
C LEU A 6 4.11 -22.85 18.20
N PHE A 7 3.84 -23.09 19.48
CA PHE A 7 2.52 -23.48 19.97
C PHE A 7 1.49 -22.35 19.82
N MET A 8 1.92 -21.10 20.05
CA MET A 8 1.08 -19.92 19.85
C MET A 8 0.76 -19.68 18.37
N LEU A 9 1.74 -19.92 17.48
CA LEU A 9 1.53 -19.88 16.02
C LEU A 9 0.56 -20.99 15.54
N ILE A 10 0.72 -22.21 16.03
CA ILE A 10 -0.19 -23.34 15.70
C ILE A 10 -1.60 -23.08 16.24
N PHE A 11 -1.74 -22.55 17.45
CA PHE A 11 -3.03 -22.21 18.05
C PHE A 11 -3.74 -21.09 17.30
N MET A 12 -3.00 -20.12 16.75
CA MET A 12 -3.58 -19.09 15.85
C MET A 12 -4.06 -19.69 14.53
N PHE A 13 -3.47 -20.79 14.06
CA PHE A 13 -3.90 -21.48 12.84
C PHE A 13 -5.16 -22.32 13.03
N GLU A 14 -5.36 -22.94 14.19
CA GLU A 14 -6.52 -23.83 14.43
C GLU A 14 -7.83 -23.07 14.68
N VAL A 15 -7.80 -21.82 15.14
CA VAL A 15 -8.99 -21.00 15.40
C VAL A 15 -9.66 -20.52 14.10
N SER A 16 -9.04 -20.73 12.94
CA SER A 16 -9.40 -20.06 11.69
C SER A 16 -10.21 -20.90 10.68
N LEU A 17 -10.64 -22.12 11.03
CA LEU A 17 -11.18 -23.06 10.03
C LEU A 17 -12.69 -22.95 9.75
N SER A 18 -13.40 -21.94 10.23
CA SER A 18 -14.87 -21.90 10.15
C SER A 18 -15.49 -20.58 9.70
N ALA A 19 -14.79 -19.72 8.98
CA ALA A 19 -15.40 -18.48 8.55
C ALA A 19 -15.62 -18.46 7.05
N GLN A 20 -16.86 -18.50 6.63
CA GLN A 20 -17.28 -18.14 5.27
C GLN A 20 -17.15 -16.63 5.08
N SER A 21 -16.70 -16.20 3.89
CA SER A 21 -16.77 -14.81 3.50
C SER A 21 -18.22 -14.32 3.55
N ILE A 22 -18.46 -13.21 4.25
CA ILE A 22 -19.82 -12.66 4.44
C ILE A 22 -20.29 -11.93 3.17
N TYR A 23 -19.37 -11.57 2.29
CA TYR A 23 -19.64 -10.89 1.03
C TYR A 23 -18.71 -11.39 -0.07
N GLN A 24 -19.09 -11.19 -1.32
CA GLN A 24 -18.28 -11.63 -2.46
C GLN A 24 -17.46 -10.50 -3.07
N HIS A 25 -18.04 -9.30 -3.16
CA HIS A 25 -17.40 -8.15 -3.78
C HIS A 25 -17.55 -6.89 -2.92
N SER A 26 -16.57 -6.02 -2.97
CA SER A 26 -16.66 -4.68 -2.40
C SER A 26 -15.83 -3.68 -3.19
N ILE A 27 -16.27 -2.41 -3.19
CA ILE A 27 -15.62 -1.30 -3.88
C ILE A 27 -15.65 -0.06 -3.02
N GLY A 28 -14.59 0.74 -3.06
CA GLY A 28 -14.53 1.97 -2.27
C GLY A 28 -13.24 2.73 -2.43
N GLY A 29 -12.92 3.52 -1.42
CA GLY A 29 -11.69 4.32 -1.35
C GLY A 29 -10.60 3.67 -0.53
N ILE A 30 -9.36 3.99 -0.85
CA ILE A 30 -8.18 3.67 -0.08
C ILE A 30 -7.34 4.94 0.12
N GLY A 31 -6.81 5.11 1.34
CA GLY A 31 -5.87 6.15 1.70
C GLY A 31 -4.70 5.57 2.48
N CYS A 32 -3.50 5.81 1.98
CA CYS A 32 -2.22 5.58 2.62
C CYS A 32 -1.24 6.66 2.12
N THR A 33 -0.03 6.32 1.72
CA THR A 33 0.78 7.24 0.90
C THR A 33 0.18 7.43 -0.49
N MET A 34 -0.61 6.47 -0.95
CA MET A 34 -1.43 6.53 -2.16
C MET A 34 -2.90 6.82 -1.79
N TRP A 35 -3.57 7.59 -2.64
CA TRP A 35 -5.01 7.87 -2.60
C TRP A 35 -5.68 7.31 -3.83
N GLY A 36 -6.77 6.58 -3.65
CA GLY A 36 -7.40 6.00 -4.82
C GLY A 36 -8.63 5.16 -4.53
N VAL A 37 -8.90 4.27 -5.45
CA VAL A 37 -9.98 3.29 -5.38
C VAL A 37 -9.45 1.92 -5.02
N SER A 38 -10.24 1.17 -4.27
CA SER A 38 -9.95 -0.21 -3.87
C SER A 38 -11.13 -1.08 -4.24
N TYR A 39 -10.87 -2.13 -5.00
CA TYR A 39 -11.82 -3.19 -5.28
C TYR A 39 -11.31 -4.47 -4.65
N LYS A 40 -12.18 -5.21 -3.95
CA LYS A 40 -11.84 -6.49 -3.34
C LYS A 40 -12.87 -7.54 -3.71
N THR A 41 -12.41 -8.71 -4.04
CA THR A 41 -13.25 -9.89 -4.35
C THR A 41 -12.70 -11.12 -3.67
N PHE A 42 -13.60 -11.95 -3.15
CA PHE A 42 -13.24 -13.25 -2.60
C PHE A 42 -13.17 -14.29 -3.72
N LEU A 43 -12.04 -15.00 -3.79
CA LEU A 43 -11.82 -16.13 -4.70
C LEU A 43 -12.27 -17.45 -4.05
N SER A 44 -12.27 -17.49 -2.72
CA SER A 44 -12.78 -18.58 -1.90
C SER A 44 -13.18 -18.01 -0.53
N ASP A 45 -13.68 -18.84 0.37
CA ASP A 45 -14.15 -18.42 1.71
C ASP A 45 -13.11 -17.63 2.52
N HIS A 46 -11.82 -17.84 2.24
CA HIS A 46 -10.72 -17.20 2.99
C HIS A 46 -9.75 -16.43 2.11
N VAL A 47 -9.78 -16.63 0.80
CA VAL A 47 -8.81 -16.01 -0.11
C VAL A 47 -9.46 -14.86 -0.85
N ALA A 48 -8.92 -13.68 -0.70
CA ALA A 48 -9.37 -12.47 -1.36
C ALA A 48 -8.28 -11.89 -2.27
N LEU A 49 -8.71 -11.33 -3.40
CA LEU A 49 -7.92 -10.49 -4.28
C LEU A 49 -8.37 -9.06 -4.11
N SER A 50 -7.46 -8.12 -3.80
CA SER A 50 -7.75 -6.70 -3.91
C SER A 50 -6.94 -6.07 -5.03
N LEU A 51 -7.57 -5.09 -5.69
CA LEU A 51 -6.95 -4.24 -6.70
C LEU A 51 -7.07 -2.81 -6.20
N ASP A 52 -5.94 -2.22 -5.83
CA ASP A 52 -5.89 -0.83 -5.40
C ASP A 52 -5.25 -0.01 -6.52
N PHE A 53 -5.95 1.03 -6.96
CA PHE A 53 -5.50 1.93 -8.02
C PHE A 53 -5.63 3.37 -7.55
N GLY A 54 -4.54 4.13 -7.69
CA GLY A 54 -4.56 5.51 -7.24
C GLY A 54 -3.33 6.30 -7.63
N ASN A 55 -3.24 7.48 -7.04
CA ASN A 55 -2.10 8.35 -7.20
C ASN A 55 -1.41 8.59 -5.85
N GLN A 56 -0.12 8.85 -5.90
CA GLN A 56 0.69 9.25 -4.78
C GLN A 56 1.30 10.62 -5.08
N PHE A 57 1.33 11.47 -4.07
CA PHE A 57 2.07 12.71 -4.09
C PHE A 57 3.02 12.73 -2.91
N VAL A 58 4.31 12.89 -3.18
CA VAL A 58 5.35 13.01 -2.18
C VAL A 58 6.19 14.24 -2.48
N GLN A 59 6.29 15.11 -1.51
CA GLN A 59 7.20 16.25 -1.54
C GLN A 59 8.43 15.94 -0.69
N THR A 60 9.60 16.00 -1.28
CA THR A 60 10.88 15.80 -0.60
C THR A 60 11.75 17.03 -0.76
N GLY A 61 12.58 17.32 0.25
CA GLY A 61 13.46 18.48 0.25
C GLY A 61 13.08 19.51 1.29
N GLY A 62 13.93 20.50 1.46
CA GLY A 62 13.80 21.61 2.43
C GLY A 62 14.61 22.82 2.00
N GLU A 63 14.78 23.80 2.91
CA GLU A 63 15.46 25.05 2.59
C GLU A 63 16.90 24.87 2.07
N ASP A 64 17.61 23.83 2.51
CA ASP A 64 18.99 23.54 2.14
C ASP A 64 19.14 22.38 1.13
N TRP A 65 18.03 21.77 0.68
CA TRP A 65 18.05 20.62 -0.23
C TRP A 65 17.11 20.87 -1.43
N PRO A 66 17.44 20.31 -2.61
CA PRO A 66 16.55 20.44 -3.75
C PRO A 66 15.15 19.94 -3.41
N GLN A 67 14.16 20.79 -3.64
CA GLN A 67 12.76 20.42 -3.50
C GLN A 67 12.35 19.57 -4.71
N VAL A 68 11.87 18.36 -4.46
CA VAL A 68 11.41 17.45 -5.50
C VAL A 68 9.98 17.04 -5.20
N ASP A 69 9.09 17.34 -6.11
CA ASP A 69 7.70 16.90 -6.08
C ASP A 69 7.59 15.64 -6.95
N VAL A 70 7.18 14.54 -6.34
CA VAL A 70 6.99 13.26 -7.02
C VAL A 70 5.51 12.96 -7.10
N TYR A 71 5.01 12.81 -8.31
CA TYR A 71 3.66 12.34 -8.60
C TYR A 71 3.75 10.95 -9.17
N SER A 72 2.94 10.02 -8.70
CA SER A 72 2.86 8.68 -9.29
C SER A 72 1.44 8.20 -9.45
N ILE A 73 1.23 7.37 -10.46
CA ILE A 73 0.05 6.51 -10.59
C ILE A 73 0.49 5.10 -10.28
N GLU A 74 -0.27 4.42 -9.43
CA GLU A 74 0.07 3.07 -8.96
C GLU A 74 -1.11 2.12 -9.07
N LEU A 75 -0.79 0.88 -9.42
CA LEU A 75 -1.68 -0.27 -9.37
C LEU A 75 -1.08 -1.31 -8.43
N ASN A 76 -1.84 -1.72 -7.44
CA ASN A 76 -1.40 -2.66 -6.40
C ASN A 76 -2.38 -3.86 -6.35
N PRO A 77 -2.16 -4.92 -7.14
CA PRO A 77 -2.85 -6.20 -6.94
C PRO A 77 -2.28 -6.92 -5.72
N ASN A 78 -3.18 -7.34 -4.82
CA ASN A 78 -2.83 -7.97 -3.55
C ASN A 78 -3.65 -9.25 -3.36
N LEU A 79 -2.99 -10.34 -3.02
CA LEU A 79 -3.63 -11.58 -2.62
C LEU A 79 -3.58 -11.71 -1.09
N MET A 80 -4.73 -11.90 -0.47
CA MET A 80 -4.88 -11.91 0.98
C MET A 80 -5.59 -13.19 1.45
N TYR A 81 -5.17 -13.68 2.60
CA TYR A 81 -5.86 -14.71 3.36
C TYR A 81 -6.52 -14.07 4.58
N GLU A 82 -7.81 -14.30 4.77
CA GLU A 82 -8.60 -13.76 5.88
C GLU A 82 -8.92 -14.83 6.90
N PHE A 83 -8.62 -14.46 8.16
CA PHE A 83 -8.98 -15.23 9.33
C PHE A 83 -10.18 -14.55 10.00
N SER A 84 -11.28 -15.22 10.14
CA SER A 84 -12.39 -14.67 10.89
C SER A 84 -12.23 -14.96 12.38
N SER A 85 -12.21 -13.94 13.21
CA SER A 85 -12.28 -14.11 14.66
C SER A 85 -13.72 -14.12 15.17
N ASN A 86 -14.62 -13.48 14.46
CA ASN A 86 -16.07 -13.54 14.61
C ASN A 86 -16.72 -13.10 13.30
N SER A 87 -18.04 -13.12 13.21
CA SER A 87 -18.77 -12.79 11.98
C SER A 87 -18.56 -11.37 11.43
N ARG A 88 -17.83 -10.49 12.09
CA ARG A 88 -17.65 -9.08 11.67
C ARG A 88 -16.22 -8.57 11.66
N LEU A 89 -15.36 -9.14 12.48
CA LEU A 89 -13.96 -8.76 12.55
C LEU A 89 -13.12 -9.86 11.91
N HIS A 90 -12.36 -9.49 10.90
CA HIS A 90 -11.47 -10.38 10.17
C HIS A 90 -10.04 -9.88 10.35
N SER A 91 -9.13 -10.75 10.69
CA SER A 91 -7.70 -10.50 10.55
C SER A 91 -7.24 -11.01 9.19
N LEU A 92 -6.28 -10.33 8.59
CA LEU A 92 -5.80 -10.68 7.27
C LEU A 92 -4.28 -10.62 7.19
N ILE A 93 -3.75 -11.51 6.37
CA ILE A 93 -2.35 -11.46 5.92
C ILE A 93 -2.31 -11.64 4.42
N GLY A 94 -1.31 -11.08 3.77
CA GLY A 94 -1.23 -11.20 2.32
C GLY A 94 0.10 -10.73 1.76
N ALA A 95 0.16 -10.78 0.45
CA ALA A 95 1.26 -10.24 -0.33
C ALA A 95 0.72 -9.59 -1.59
N GLY A 96 1.43 -8.59 -2.07
CA GLY A 96 1.07 -7.87 -3.26
C GLY A 96 2.26 -7.41 -4.06
N VAL A 97 1.95 -6.89 -5.23
CA VAL A 97 2.93 -6.21 -6.08
C VAL A 97 2.47 -4.78 -6.33
N THR A 98 3.44 -3.90 -6.52
CA THR A 98 3.20 -2.50 -6.90
C THR A 98 3.75 -2.29 -8.30
N LEU A 99 2.94 -1.74 -9.17
CA LEU A 99 3.34 -1.27 -10.49
C LEU A 99 2.94 0.20 -10.60
N GLY A 100 3.88 1.04 -10.99
CA GLY A 100 3.61 2.47 -11.05
C GLY A 100 4.46 3.20 -12.07
N TYR A 101 4.05 4.43 -12.32
CA TYR A 101 4.79 5.38 -13.15
C TYR A 101 4.88 6.71 -12.40
N ASN A 102 6.10 7.19 -12.24
CA ASN A 102 6.40 8.40 -11.50
C ASN A 102 6.75 9.54 -12.46
N TRP A 103 6.25 10.73 -12.13
CA TRP A 103 6.69 12.00 -12.68
C TRP A 103 7.34 12.81 -11.57
N GLU A 104 8.57 13.23 -11.79
CA GLU A 104 9.32 14.04 -10.84
C GLU A 104 9.47 15.45 -11.39
N MET A 105 9.13 16.45 -10.60
CA MET A 105 9.46 17.85 -10.85
C MET A 105 10.37 18.33 -9.73
N GLY A 106 11.62 18.61 -10.05
CA GLY A 106 12.58 19.13 -9.08
C GLY A 106 12.99 20.56 -9.42
N ILE A 107 13.17 21.37 -8.40
CA ILE A 107 13.77 22.69 -8.49
C ILE A 107 15.09 22.67 -7.72
N TRP A 108 16.20 22.84 -8.43
CA TRP A 108 17.51 22.97 -7.82
C TRP A 108 17.81 24.44 -7.61
N HIS A 109 18.14 24.81 -6.40
CA HIS A 109 18.58 26.15 -6.05
C HIS A 109 20.09 26.16 -5.98
N ILE A 110 20.75 26.91 -6.88
CA ILE A 110 22.20 27.13 -6.82
C ILE A 110 22.44 28.53 -6.27
N TRP A 111 23.08 28.62 -5.09
CA TRP A 111 23.50 29.85 -4.48
C TRP A 111 24.92 30.18 -4.90
N TYR A 112 25.12 31.35 -5.43
CA TYR A 112 26.45 31.87 -5.73
C TYR A 112 26.96 32.74 -4.59
N SER A 113 28.28 32.85 -4.43
CA SER A 113 28.92 33.61 -3.37
C SER A 113 28.63 35.15 -3.42
N GLY A 114 27.89 35.61 -4.40
CA GLY A 114 27.40 37.01 -4.53
C GLY A 114 25.95 37.21 -4.11
N GLY A 115 25.29 36.22 -3.51
CA GLY A 115 23.88 36.30 -3.07
C GLY A 115 22.84 36.15 -4.18
N THR A 116 23.28 35.80 -5.39
CA THR A 116 22.37 35.46 -6.50
C THR A 116 21.97 33.98 -6.44
N ARG A 117 20.72 33.69 -6.81
CA ARG A 117 20.15 32.36 -6.84
C ARG A 117 19.67 32.05 -8.25
N ASP A 118 20.09 30.91 -8.78
CA ASP A 118 19.53 30.35 -10.01
C ASP A 118 18.67 29.11 -9.70
N ASP A 119 17.49 29.07 -10.28
CA ASP A 119 16.55 27.94 -10.13
C ASP A 119 16.57 27.08 -11.41
N TYR A 120 17.05 25.85 -11.29
CA TYR A 120 17.04 24.89 -12.38
C TYR A 120 15.87 23.94 -12.19
N LYS A 121 14.95 23.89 -13.17
CA LYS A 121 13.86 22.91 -13.20
C LYS A 121 14.38 21.59 -13.75
N TYR A 122 14.12 20.54 -13.00
CA TYR A 122 14.41 19.16 -13.38
C TYR A 122 13.10 18.43 -13.60
N LEU A 123 12.96 17.75 -14.74
CA LEU A 123 11.84 16.89 -15.05
C LEU A 123 12.37 15.47 -15.19
N GLY A 124 11.85 14.56 -14.38
CA GLY A 124 12.20 13.15 -14.44
C GLY A 124 10.94 12.28 -14.46
N ASN A 125 11.06 11.16 -15.13
CA ASN A 125 10.03 10.16 -15.14
C ASN A 125 10.64 8.75 -15.10
N GLY A 126 9.89 7.80 -14.61
CA GLY A 126 10.36 6.42 -14.51
C GLY A 126 9.30 5.45 -14.05
N MET A 127 9.59 4.17 -14.23
CA MET A 127 8.72 3.10 -13.77
C MET A 127 9.05 2.70 -12.34
N LYS A 128 8.01 2.42 -11.55
CA LYS A 128 8.11 1.85 -10.21
C LYS A 128 7.58 0.41 -10.25
N ALA A 129 8.32 -0.51 -9.68
CA ALA A 129 7.88 -1.88 -9.47
C ALA A 129 8.30 -2.33 -8.08
N GLY A 130 7.44 -3.06 -7.38
CA GLY A 130 7.72 -3.50 -6.02
C GLY A 130 6.90 -4.70 -5.61
N ALA A 131 7.22 -5.23 -4.44
CA ALA A 131 6.45 -6.24 -3.76
C ALA A 131 6.27 -5.85 -2.30
N ASN A 132 5.13 -6.20 -1.72
CA ASN A 132 4.80 -5.92 -0.33
C ASN A 132 4.20 -7.15 0.35
N VAL A 133 4.27 -7.17 1.67
CA VAL A 133 3.47 -8.06 2.51
C VAL A 133 2.41 -7.21 3.21
N ILE A 134 1.31 -7.85 3.59
CA ILE A 134 0.16 -7.16 4.16
C ILE A 134 -0.22 -7.87 5.45
N ALA A 135 -0.48 -7.11 6.49
CA ALA A 135 -1.09 -7.60 7.72
C ALA A 135 -2.09 -6.56 8.23
N GLY A 136 -3.31 -6.99 8.55
CA GLY A 136 -4.35 -6.02 8.91
C GLY A 136 -5.59 -6.64 9.52
N LEU A 137 -6.56 -5.76 9.71
CA LEU A 137 -7.88 -6.07 10.22
C LEU A 137 -8.95 -5.45 9.32
N GLU A 138 -10.03 -6.17 9.08
CA GLU A 138 -11.22 -5.67 8.42
C GLU A 138 -12.43 -5.81 9.36
N TYR A 139 -13.23 -4.77 9.45
CA TYR A 139 -14.47 -4.77 10.20
C TYR A 139 -15.67 -4.56 9.26
N LEU A 140 -16.62 -5.49 9.32
CA LEU A 140 -17.88 -5.43 8.60
C LEU A 140 -18.97 -4.83 9.48
N PHE A 141 -19.55 -3.74 9.02
CA PHE A 141 -20.65 -3.09 9.72
C PHE A 141 -21.98 -3.84 9.51
N LYS A 142 -23.00 -3.50 10.27
CA LYS A 142 -24.38 -3.99 10.05
C LYS A 142 -25.02 -3.46 8.76
N ILE A 143 -24.50 -2.36 8.26
CA ILE A 143 -24.80 -1.78 6.96
C ILE A 143 -23.80 -2.31 5.92
N PRO A 144 -24.04 -2.22 4.63
CA PRO A 144 -23.14 -2.76 3.59
C PRO A 144 -21.85 -1.93 3.48
N LEU A 145 -21.08 -1.89 4.56
CA LEU A 145 -19.84 -1.15 4.69
C LEU A 145 -18.77 -2.01 5.33
N ALA A 146 -17.60 -2.06 4.72
CA ALA A 146 -16.37 -2.67 5.24
C ALA A 146 -15.32 -1.59 5.45
N VAL A 147 -14.62 -1.63 6.59
CA VAL A 147 -13.47 -0.78 6.88
C VAL A 147 -12.28 -1.67 7.18
N GLN A 148 -11.20 -1.50 6.43
CA GLN A 148 -9.96 -2.26 6.58
C GLN A 148 -8.82 -1.32 6.94
N LEU A 149 -8.06 -1.68 7.96
CA LEU A 149 -6.81 -1.06 8.34
C LEU A 149 -5.71 -2.10 8.19
N ASP A 150 -4.69 -1.79 7.42
CA ASP A 150 -3.57 -2.70 7.20
C ASP A 150 -2.22 -1.99 7.16
N PHE A 151 -1.18 -2.76 7.48
CA PHE A 151 0.21 -2.39 7.42
C PHE A 151 0.88 -3.13 6.25
N ARG A 152 1.58 -2.39 5.39
CA ARG A 152 2.18 -2.88 4.14
C ARG A 152 3.67 -2.51 4.05
N PRO A 153 4.57 -3.24 4.70
CA PRO A 153 5.99 -3.11 4.40
C PRO A 153 6.28 -3.69 3.02
N GLY A 154 7.09 -2.98 2.25
CA GLY A 154 7.40 -3.35 0.88
C GLY A 154 8.82 -3.00 0.47
N TYR A 155 9.24 -3.59 -0.62
CA TYR A 155 10.49 -3.30 -1.28
C TYR A 155 10.25 -3.05 -2.76
N GLY A 156 10.80 -1.95 -3.24
CA GLY A 156 10.59 -1.52 -4.61
C GLY A 156 11.87 -1.09 -5.32
N VAL A 157 11.74 -1.00 -6.62
CA VAL A 157 12.77 -0.51 -7.53
C VAL A 157 12.14 0.57 -8.40
N PHE A 158 12.78 1.72 -8.41
CA PHE A 158 12.49 2.79 -9.33
C PHE A 158 13.51 2.77 -10.48
N ILE A 159 13.04 2.73 -11.72
CA ILE A 159 13.87 2.61 -12.92
C ILE A 159 13.72 3.87 -13.75
N LYS A 160 14.83 4.59 -13.93
CA LYS A 160 14.90 5.82 -14.71
C LYS A 160 16.22 5.88 -15.46
N ASN A 161 16.16 6.10 -16.79
CA ASN A 161 17.35 6.25 -17.64
C ASN A 161 18.45 5.19 -17.40
N ASN A 162 18.07 3.92 -17.29
CA ASN A 162 18.95 2.78 -16.96
C ASN A 162 19.56 2.80 -15.54
N VAL A 163 19.20 3.75 -14.69
CA VAL A 163 19.58 3.76 -13.28
C VAL A 163 18.46 3.09 -12.48
N ARG A 164 18.84 2.21 -11.55
CA ARG A 164 17.93 1.50 -10.66
C ARG A 164 18.16 2.00 -9.25
N TRP A 165 17.08 2.44 -8.62
CA TRP A 165 17.10 2.91 -7.24
C TRP A 165 16.21 2.01 -6.41
N HIS A 166 16.78 1.42 -5.37
CA HIS A 166 16.08 0.53 -4.47
C HIS A 166 15.56 1.32 -3.28
N HIS A 167 14.35 1.02 -2.86
CA HIS A 167 13.75 1.67 -1.69
C HIS A 167 12.95 0.65 -0.89
N PHE A 168 12.87 0.89 0.40
CA PHE A 168 12.01 0.16 1.30
C PHE A 168 10.86 1.09 1.71
N ASP A 169 9.64 0.64 1.48
CA ASP A 169 8.42 1.36 1.82
C ASP A 169 7.71 0.68 2.98
N TRP A 170 7.04 1.45 3.79
CA TRP A 170 6.10 0.96 4.79
C TRP A 170 4.89 1.88 4.85
N ASN A 171 3.75 1.32 4.64
CA ASN A 171 2.50 2.05 4.55
C ASN A 171 1.52 1.54 5.60
N VAL A 172 0.77 2.46 6.19
CA VAL A 172 -0.46 2.14 6.91
C VAL A 172 -1.61 2.59 6.04
N CYS A 173 -2.46 1.66 5.62
CA CYS A 173 -3.55 1.92 4.70
C CYS A 173 -4.90 1.77 5.40
N LEU A 174 -5.78 2.73 5.13
CA LEU A 174 -7.18 2.68 5.51
C LEU A 174 -8.02 2.55 4.25
N SER A 175 -8.83 1.50 4.15
CA SER A 175 -9.79 1.33 3.07
C SER A 175 -11.22 1.35 3.62
N VAL A 176 -12.09 2.06 2.93
CA VAL A 176 -13.52 2.10 3.22
C VAL A 176 -14.26 1.67 1.96
N ARG A 177 -14.97 0.53 2.03
CA ARG A 177 -15.60 -0.11 0.87
C ARG A 177 -17.07 -0.37 1.11
N TYR A 178 -17.86 -0.18 0.06
CA TYR A 178 -19.26 -0.61 0.00
C TYR A 178 -19.29 -2.08 -0.43
N VAL A 179 -20.04 -2.88 0.30
CA VAL A 179 -20.23 -4.32 0.07
C VAL A 179 -21.37 -4.51 -0.93
N LEU A 180 -21.10 -5.27 -2.00
CA LEU A 180 -22.01 -5.54 -3.11
C LEU A 180 -22.73 -6.89 -2.95
#